data_dcd5d37445148bd6074007e0f91d4e15
#
_entry.id   dcd5d37445148bd6074007e0f91d4e15
#
_cell.length_a   1.000
_cell.length_b   1.000
_cell.length_c   1.000
_cell.angle_alpha   90.00
_cell.angle_beta   90.00
_cell.angle_gamma   90.00
#
_symmetry.space_group_name_H-M   'P 1'
#
loop_
_entity.id
_entity.type
_entity.pdbx_description
1 polymer ?
#
loop_
_entity_poly.entity_id
_entity_poly.type
_entity_poly.pdbx_seq_one_letter_code
_entity_poly.pdbx_strand_id
1 'polypeptide(L)'
;MRRLDASDPGFAAAFDALVNDRRESASDVSADVAAIIASVKAEGDTALAEYTAKFDRFDLDASGWSISKEECAAAYEALAPELRDALNLAADRNRAY
;
A
#
# COMPACT_ATOMS: atom_id res chain seq x y z
N MET A 1 -9.15 15.28 -8.63
CA MET A 1 -7.86 15.08 -9.32
C MET A 1 -7.35 16.41 -9.86
N ARG A 2 -6.12 16.78 -9.51
CA ARG A 2 -5.52 18.04 -9.98
C ARG A 2 -5.03 17.87 -11.41
N ARG A 3 -5.37 18.81 -12.29
CA ARG A 3 -4.89 18.86 -13.68
C ARG A 3 -4.06 20.11 -13.90
N LEU A 4 -2.94 19.97 -14.58
CA LEU A 4 -2.09 21.08 -15.01
C LEU A 4 -1.99 21.05 -16.52
N ASP A 5 -2.18 22.21 -17.17
CA ASP A 5 -2.03 22.36 -18.61
C ASP A 5 -0.74 23.13 -18.91
N ALA A 6 0.14 22.53 -19.71
CA ALA A 6 1.42 23.12 -20.06
C ALA A 6 1.29 24.42 -20.87
N SER A 7 0.12 24.67 -21.48
CA SER A 7 -0.15 25.90 -22.20
C SER A 7 -0.57 27.07 -21.30
N ASP A 8 -0.91 26.81 -20.04
CA ASP A 8 -1.30 27.85 -19.10
C ASP A 8 -0.11 28.71 -18.66
N PRO A 9 -0.27 30.05 -18.57
CA PRO A 9 0.82 30.94 -18.14
C PRO A 9 1.38 30.64 -16.75
N GLY A 10 0.55 30.07 -15.85
CA GLY A 10 0.93 29.67 -14.50
C GLY A 10 1.46 28.26 -14.36
N PHE A 11 1.59 27.49 -15.43
CA PHE A 11 1.96 26.07 -15.38
C PHE A 11 3.29 25.81 -14.69
N ALA A 12 4.33 26.54 -15.01
CA ALA A 12 5.66 26.31 -14.47
C ALA A 12 5.68 26.43 -12.92
N ALA A 13 5.06 27.47 -12.39
CA ALA A 13 4.95 27.67 -10.94
C ALA A 13 4.08 26.60 -10.27
N ALA A 14 2.96 26.23 -10.87
CA ALA A 14 2.08 25.21 -10.36
C ALA A 14 2.73 23.80 -10.40
N PHE A 15 3.49 23.51 -11.44
CA PHE A 15 4.24 22.26 -11.56
C PHE A 15 5.37 22.18 -10.53
N ASP A 16 6.15 23.24 -10.35
CA ASP A 16 7.21 23.30 -9.34
C ASP A 16 6.64 23.13 -7.93
N ALA A 17 5.54 23.78 -7.62
CA ALA A 17 4.84 23.60 -6.35
C ALA A 17 4.40 22.16 -6.11
N LEU A 18 3.86 21.50 -7.12
CA LEU A 18 3.44 20.09 -7.04
C LEU A 18 4.63 19.14 -6.81
N VAL A 19 5.74 19.37 -7.50
CA VAL A 19 6.96 18.56 -7.36
C VAL A 19 7.59 18.73 -5.98
N ASN A 20 7.65 19.96 -5.46
CA ASN A 20 8.21 20.25 -4.15
C ASN A 20 7.32 19.67 -3.03
N ASP A 21 6.00 19.78 -3.13
CA ASP A 21 5.04 19.19 -2.20
C ASP A 21 5.26 17.67 -2.09
N ARG A 22 5.45 17.00 -3.21
CA ARG A 22 5.76 15.56 -3.23
C ARG A 22 7.12 15.22 -2.58
N ARG A 23 8.14 16.06 -2.76
CA ARG A 23 9.46 15.85 -2.16
C ARG A 23 9.43 16.00 -0.64
N GLU A 24 8.74 17.00 -0.13
CA GLU A 24 8.55 17.21 1.30
C GLU A 24 7.77 16.04 1.92
N SER A 25 6.68 15.64 1.30
CA SER A 25 5.86 14.48 1.72
C SER A 25 6.66 13.17 1.70
N ALA A 26 7.49 12.94 0.69
CA ALA A 26 8.35 11.76 0.60
C ALA A 26 9.44 11.74 1.67
N SER A 27 9.99 12.90 2.05
CA SER A 27 10.99 13.03 3.12
C SER A 27 10.39 12.67 4.48
N ASP A 28 9.20 13.19 4.80
CA ASP A 28 8.49 12.89 6.04
C ASP A 28 8.11 11.41 6.14
N VAL A 29 7.62 10.82 5.05
CA VAL A 29 7.29 9.39 4.98
C VAL A 29 8.53 8.52 5.17
N SER A 30 9.69 8.91 4.64
CA SER A 30 10.93 8.15 4.80
C SER A 30 11.39 8.07 6.25
N ALA A 31 11.27 9.15 7.01
CA ALA A 31 11.60 9.19 8.43
C ALA A 31 10.64 8.30 9.24
N ASP A 32 9.35 8.37 8.97
CA ASP A 32 8.32 7.55 9.62
C ASP A 32 8.54 6.06 9.33
N VAL A 33 8.79 5.69 8.09
CA VAL A 33 9.08 4.31 7.70
C VAL A 33 10.36 3.80 8.36
N ALA A 34 11.41 4.60 8.44
CA ALA A 34 12.65 4.23 9.13
C ALA A 34 12.41 3.96 10.62
N ALA A 35 11.58 4.76 11.28
CA ALA A 35 11.20 4.56 12.67
C ALA A 35 10.40 3.25 12.86
N ILE A 36 9.48 2.94 11.97
CA ILE A 36 8.72 1.68 11.98
C ILE A 36 9.66 0.48 11.82
N ILE A 37 10.57 0.51 10.87
CA ILE A 37 11.54 -0.56 10.65
C ILE A 37 12.43 -0.76 11.89
N ALA A 38 12.91 0.31 12.49
CA ALA A 38 13.71 0.24 13.71
C ALA A 38 12.92 -0.38 14.86
N SER A 39 11.67 -0.01 15.03
CA SER A 39 10.78 -0.57 16.06
C SER A 39 10.55 -2.08 15.84
N VAL A 40 10.27 -2.51 14.62
CA VAL A 40 10.07 -3.93 14.29
C VAL A 40 11.37 -4.73 14.50
N LYS A 41 12.52 -4.18 14.16
CA LYS A 41 13.82 -4.84 14.46
C LYS A 41 14.08 -5.01 15.94
N ALA A 42 13.66 -4.06 16.76
CA ALA A 42 13.87 -4.08 18.20
C ALA A 42 12.87 -4.98 18.94
N GLU A 43 11.60 -4.95 18.55
CA GLU A 43 10.49 -5.54 19.30
C GLU A 43 9.76 -6.67 18.55
N GLY A 44 10.08 -6.90 17.28
CA GLY A 44 9.53 -8.01 16.48
C GLY A 44 8.02 -7.95 16.33
N ASP A 45 7.36 -9.08 16.58
CA ASP A 45 5.91 -9.24 16.39
C ASP A 45 5.07 -8.31 17.27
N THR A 46 5.56 -7.92 18.42
CA THR A 46 4.87 -6.93 19.28
C THR A 46 4.69 -5.60 18.55
N ALA A 47 5.74 -5.09 17.91
CA ALA A 47 5.66 -3.88 17.12
C ALA A 47 4.73 -4.03 15.90
N LEU A 48 4.79 -5.17 15.21
CA LEU A 48 3.89 -5.46 14.09
C LEU A 48 2.42 -5.44 14.50
N ALA A 49 2.10 -6.07 15.62
CA ALA A 49 0.72 -6.08 16.15
C ALA A 49 0.24 -4.67 16.49
N GLU A 50 1.09 -3.86 17.13
CA GLU A 50 0.77 -2.47 17.48
C GLU A 50 0.55 -1.59 16.25
N TYR A 51 1.44 -1.65 15.26
CA TYR A 51 1.29 -0.88 14.03
C TYR A 51 0.09 -1.34 13.21
N THR A 52 -0.18 -2.63 13.13
CA THR A 52 -1.36 -3.15 12.44
C THR A 52 -2.65 -2.68 13.11
N ALA A 53 -2.72 -2.70 14.43
CA ALA A 53 -3.85 -2.16 15.16
C ALA A 53 -4.04 -0.65 14.91
N LYS A 54 -2.94 0.11 14.91
CA LYS A 54 -2.94 1.56 14.73
C LYS A 54 -3.35 1.99 13.33
N PHE A 55 -2.75 1.40 12.29
CA PHE A 55 -2.93 1.83 10.90
C PHE A 55 -4.07 1.11 10.20
N ASP A 56 -4.23 -0.17 10.44
CA ASP A 56 -5.22 -1.01 9.77
C ASP A 56 -6.45 -1.27 10.62
N ARG A 57 -6.42 -0.89 11.89
CA ARG A 57 -7.49 -1.16 12.86
C ARG A 57 -7.85 -2.65 12.91
N PHE A 58 -6.83 -3.48 12.84
CA PHE A 58 -6.94 -4.92 12.78
C PHE A 58 -6.15 -5.56 13.93
N ASP A 59 -6.76 -6.49 14.65
CA ASP A 59 -6.13 -7.23 15.74
C ASP A 59 -5.58 -8.56 15.20
N LEU A 60 -4.26 -8.62 15.01
CA LEU A 60 -3.58 -9.82 14.52
C LEU A 60 -3.68 -11.00 15.50
N ASP A 61 -3.61 -10.76 16.80
CA ASP A 61 -3.65 -11.81 17.80
C ASP A 61 -5.04 -12.46 17.89
N ALA A 62 -6.10 -11.67 17.75
CA ALA A 62 -7.48 -12.16 17.73
C ALA A 62 -7.87 -12.83 16.41
N SER A 63 -7.38 -12.30 15.28
CA SER A 63 -7.77 -12.74 13.93
C SER A 63 -6.83 -13.78 13.32
N GLY A 64 -5.62 -13.92 13.86
CA GLY A 64 -4.58 -14.81 13.35
C GLY A 64 -3.58 -14.12 12.42
N TRP A 65 -2.36 -14.61 12.44
CA TRP A 65 -1.21 -14.08 11.70
C TRP A 65 -1.04 -14.68 10.31
N SER A 66 -1.71 -15.79 10.05
CA SER A 66 -1.56 -16.54 8.80
C SER A 66 -2.90 -16.76 8.13
N ILE A 67 -2.88 -16.71 6.81
CA ILE A 67 -4.00 -17.09 5.96
C ILE A 67 -3.61 -18.41 5.29
N SER A 68 -4.44 -19.45 5.44
CA SER A 68 -4.17 -20.75 4.85
C SER A 68 -4.40 -20.75 3.34
N LYS A 69 -3.81 -21.72 2.65
CA LYS A 69 -4.06 -21.94 1.22
C LYS A 69 -5.53 -22.29 0.96
N GLU A 70 -6.17 -22.98 1.88
CA GLU A 70 -7.59 -23.36 1.82
C GLU A 70 -8.49 -22.12 1.91
N GLU A 71 -8.17 -21.17 2.80
CA GLU A 71 -8.87 -19.89 2.89
C GLU A 71 -8.70 -19.07 1.61
N CYS A 72 -7.51 -19.02 1.04
CA CYS A 72 -7.25 -18.35 -0.23
C CYS A 72 -8.05 -18.99 -1.38
N ALA A 73 -8.07 -20.30 -1.46
CA ALA A 73 -8.84 -21.04 -2.47
C ALA A 73 -10.34 -20.78 -2.34
N ALA A 74 -10.87 -20.80 -1.12
CA ALA A 74 -12.27 -20.51 -0.87
C ALA A 74 -12.64 -19.08 -1.25
N ALA A 75 -11.79 -18.10 -0.94
CA ALA A 75 -12.01 -16.71 -1.32
C ALA A 75 -11.99 -16.54 -2.86
N TYR A 76 -11.06 -17.19 -3.54
CA TYR A 76 -10.99 -17.18 -5.00
C TYR A 76 -12.25 -17.79 -5.66
N GLU A 77 -12.70 -18.93 -5.18
CA GLU A 77 -13.92 -19.58 -5.68
C GLU A 77 -15.20 -18.76 -5.40
N ALA A 78 -15.21 -17.96 -4.35
CA ALA A 78 -16.33 -17.08 -4.02
C ALA A 78 -16.43 -15.85 -4.91
N LEU A 79 -15.40 -15.53 -5.70
CA LEU A 79 -15.42 -14.39 -6.61
C LEU A 79 -16.36 -14.64 -7.79
N ALA A 80 -16.99 -13.57 -8.28
CA ALA A 80 -17.70 -13.60 -9.55
C ALA A 80 -16.73 -13.98 -10.69
N PRO A 81 -17.19 -14.70 -11.76
CA PRO A 81 -16.31 -15.15 -12.84
C PRO A 81 -15.49 -14.03 -13.48
N GLU A 82 -16.08 -12.84 -13.67
CA GLU A 82 -15.40 -11.68 -14.25
C GLU A 82 -14.23 -11.20 -13.37
N LEU A 83 -14.39 -11.23 -12.06
CA LEU A 83 -13.33 -10.86 -11.11
C LEU A 83 -12.22 -11.91 -11.07
N ARG A 84 -12.56 -13.19 -11.15
CA ARG A 84 -11.56 -14.27 -11.26
C ARG A 84 -10.73 -14.14 -12.54
N ASP A 85 -11.37 -13.87 -13.67
CA ASP A 85 -10.70 -13.66 -14.95
C ASP A 85 -9.75 -12.45 -14.90
N ALA A 86 -10.19 -11.35 -14.32
CA ALA A 86 -9.39 -10.15 -14.13
C ALA A 86 -8.17 -10.40 -13.23
N LEU A 87 -8.37 -11.13 -12.14
CA LEU A 87 -7.30 -11.49 -11.20
C LEU A 87 -6.26 -12.43 -11.85
N ASN A 88 -6.72 -13.42 -12.61
CA ASN A 88 -5.85 -14.32 -13.36
C ASN A 88 -5.02 -13.56 -14.42
N LEU A 89 -5.63 -12.63 -15.15
CA LEU A 89 -4.94 -11.80 -16.12
C LEU A 89 -3.87 -10.93 -15.44
N ALA A 90 -4.18 -10.34 -14.31
CA ALA A 90 -3.22 -9.55 -13.54
C ALA A 90 -2.04 -10.40 -13.05
N ALA A 91 -2.31 -11.60 -12.56
CA ALA A 91 -1.27 -12.54 -12.14
C ALA A 91 -0.36 -12.97 -13.30
N ASP A 92 -0.92 -13.27 -14.47
CA ASP A 92 -0.16 -13.65 -15.66
C ASP A 92 0.74 -12.51 -16.14
N ARG A 93 0.23 -11.29 -16.15
CA ARG A 93 1.03 -10.10 -16.50
C ARG A 93 2.16 -9.85 -15.53
N ASN A 94 1.94 -10.04 -14.23
CA ASN A 94 2.98 -9.91 -13.22
C ASN A 94 4.07 -10.99 -13.38
N ARG A 95 3.70 -12.22 -13.71
CA ARG A 95 4.69 -13.28 -13.96
C ARG A 95 5.52 -12.99 -15.22
N ALA A 96 4.92 -12.40 -16.25
CA ALA A 96 5.60 -12.06 -17.49
C ALA A 96 6.57 -10.88 -17.35
N TYR A 97 6.34 -10.02 -16.38
CA TYR A 97 7.18 -8.87 -16.08
C TYR A 97 8.48 -9.29 -15.38
#